data_bd852380a532e1e4144a38f8f512d872
#
_entry.id   bd852380a532e1e4144a38f8f512d872
#
_cell.length_a   1.000
_cell.length_b   1.000
_cell.length_c   1.000
_cell.angle_alpha   90.00
_cell.angle_beta   90.00
_cell.angle_gamma   90.00
#
_symmetry.space_group_name_H-M   'P 1'
#
loop_
_entity.id
_entity.type
_entity.pdbx_description
1 polymer ?
#
loop_
_entity_poly.entity_id
_entity_poly.type
_entity_poly.pdbx_seq_one_letter_code
_entity_poly.pdbx_strand_id
1 'polypeptide(L)'
;YMAFATKPKQFIFMAKKELFTNRIFGWWIRMCGAFPIDRENPGAEAIKYPINMLKKSNRSLIMFPSGSRHSQDVKGGVAIIAKMAKVRIMPVTYTGPRDLKGLATGERIDMNFGHPIDISDIKKMNDEGEVARRIQEEFDRLDAEAQAINTPTKPSLLIRLLKILLIPLVLVVGILTLLFSYLASFVWDPDKHRKNK
;
A
#
# COMPACT_ATOMS: atom_id res chain seq x y z
N TYR A 1 -0.89 7.44 2.11
CA TYR A 1 -0.68 7.88 3.51
C TYR A 1 0.41 7.04 4.19
N MET A 2 0.33 5.71 4.15
CA MET A 2 1.31 4.81 4.78
C MET A 2 2.76 5.13 4.38
N ALA A 3 3.04 5.38 3.10
CA ALA A 3 4.38 5.72 2.63
C ALA A 3 4.90 7.06 3.21
N PHE A 4 4.02 7.98 3.56
CA PHE A 4 4.41 9.22 4.23
C PHE A 4 4.64 9.03 5.73
N ALA A 5 3.82 8.20 6.39
CA ALA A 5 3.93 7.95 7.82
C ALA A 5 5.20 7.20 8.21
N THR A 6 5.80 6.45 7.27
CA THR A 6 6.93 5.55 7.55
C THR A 6 8.22 5.93 6.83
N LYS A 7 8.36 7.19 6.37
CA LYS A 7 9.62 7.66 5.78
C LYS A 7 10.81 7.42 6.72
N PRO A 8 11.98 7.05 6.19
CA PRO A 8 12.40 6.99 4.78
C PRO A 8 12.15 5.62 4.09
N LYS A 9 11.32 4.75 4.66
CA LYS A 9 11.08 3.40 4.12
C LYS A 9 10.45 3.44 2.73
N GLN A 10 11.02 2.69 1.80
CA GLN A 10 10.48 2.55 0.46
C GLN A 10 9.54 1.34 0.38
N PHE A 11 8.48 1.48 -0.41
CA PHE A 11 7.47 0.44 -0.58
C PHE A 11 7.36 -0.01 -2.02
N ILE A 12 6.98 -1.27 -2.19
CA ILE A 12 6.44 -1.82 -3.43
C ILE A 12 4.99 -2.25 -3.19
N PHE A 13 4.17 -2.22 -4.21
CA PHE A 13 2.78 -2.67 -4.11
C PHE A 13 2.26 -3.24 -5.43
N MET A 14 1.33 -4.17 -5.31
CA MET A 14 0.69 -4.82 -6.45
C MET A 14 -0.36 -3.91 -7.05
N ALA A 15 -0.33 -3.71 -8.35
CA ALA A 15 -1.34 -2.96 -9.07
C ALA A 15 -1.88 -3.77 -10.28
N LYS A 16 -3.14 -3.54 -10.62
CA LYS A 16 -3.82 -4.22 -11.73
C LYS A 16 -3.06 -3.98 -13.03
N LYS A 17 -2.80 -5.02 -13.84
CA LYS A 17 -2.01 -4.91 -15.09
C LYS A 17 -2.57 -3.87 -16.06
N GLU A 18 -3.89 -3.68 -16.08
CA GLU A 18 -4.58 -2.73 -16.94
C GLU A 18 -4.20 -1.26 -16.64
N LEU A 19 -3.75 -0.96 -15.42
CA LEU A 19 -3.27 0.38 -15.06
C LEU A 19 -1.95 0.73 -15.75
N PHE A 20 -1.24 -0.27 -16.27
CA PHE A 20 0.03 -0.09 -16.97
C PHE A 20 -0.12 0.00 -18.50
N THR A 21 -1.33 -0.15 -19.03
CA THR A 21 -1.61 0.00 -20.48
C THR A 21 -1.45 1.44 -20.95
N ASN A 22 -1.86 2.40 -20.12
CA ASN A 22 -1.56 3.80 -20.37
C ASN A 22 -0.08 4.09 -20.07
N ARG A 23 0.66 4.52 -21.10
CA ARG A 23 2.12 4.71 -21.01
C ARG A 23 2.54 5.72 -19.95
N ILE A 24 1.84 6.85 -19.83
CA ILE A 24 2.15 7.92 -18.87
C ILE A 24 1.82 7.46 -17.45
N PHE A 25 0.60 6.99 -17.25
CA PHE A 25 0.13 6.55 -15.95
C PHE A 25 0.89 5.30 -15.47
N GLY A 26 1.12 4.34 -16.36
CA GLY A 26 1.89 3.13 -16.07
C GLY A 26 3.34 3.44 -15.65
N TRP A 27 3.98 4.38 -16.33
CA TRP A 27 5.31 4.84 -15.95
C TRP A 27 5.30 5.51 -14.56
N TRP A 28 4.35 6.42 -14.33
CA TRP A 28 4.23 7.14 -13.06
C TRP A 28 4.02 6.19 -11.88
N ILE A 29 3.10 5.22 -11.99
CA ILE A 29 2.85 4.27 -10.89
C ILE A 29 4.03 3.32 -10.66
N ARG A 30 4.83 2.97 -11.71
CA ARG A 30 6.09 2.23 -11.53
C ARG A 30 7.10 3.04 -10.72
N MET A 31 7.21 4.34 -10.96
CA MET A 31 8.04 5.24 -10.16
C MET A 31 7.62 5.25 -8.69
N CYS A 32 6.32 5.14 -8.42
CA CYS A 32 5.78 5.01 -7.07
C CYS A 32 6.05 3.63 -6.42
N GLY A 33 6.63 2.68 -7.15
CA GLY A 33 6.92 1.33 -6.65
C GLY A 33 5.85 0.28 -6.99
N ALA A 34 4.86 0.61 -7.84
CA ALA A 34 3.88 -0.35 -8.31
C ALA A 34 4.50 -1.36 -9.27
N PHE A 35 4.04 -2.62 -9.19
CA PHE A 35 4.33 -3.63 -10.20
C PHE A 35 3.03 -4.29 -10.67
N PRO A 36 2.94 -4.67 -11.97
CA PRO A 36 1.72 -5.22 -12.54
C PRO A 36 1.44 -6.63 -12.03
N ILE A 37 0.18 -6.91 -11.76
CA ILE A 37 -0.32 -8.24 -11.47
C ILE A 37 -1.61 -8.50 -12.27
N ASP A 38 -1.69 -9.68 -12.85
CA ASP A 38 -2.95 -10.22 -13.33
C ASP A 38 -3.70 -10.81 -12.14
N ARG A 39 -4.86 -10.22 -11.80
CA ARG A 39 -5.66 -10.68 -10.65
C ARG A 39 -6.51 -11.90 -10.98
N GLU A 40 -6.84 -12.10 -12.24
CA GLU A 40 -7.67 -13.20 -12.71
C GLU A 40 -6.83 -14.46 -12.87
N ASN A 41 -5.62 -14.32 -13.40
CA ASN A 41 -4.62 -15.38 -13.55
C ASN A 41 -3.28 -14.97 -12.96
N PRO A 42 -3.11 -14.97 -11.64
CA PRO A 42 -1.86 -14.59 -11.01
C PRO A 42 -0.78 -15.62 -11.33
N GLY A 43 0.06 -15.30 -12.29
CA GLY A 43 1.21 -16.13 -12.66
C GLY A 43 2.24 -16.21 -11.51
N ALA A 44 3.20 -17.11 -11.64
CA ALA A 44 4.27 -17.31 -10.65
C ALA A 44 5.04 -16.00 -10.32
N GLU A 45 5.10 -15.06 -11.25
CA GLU A 45 5.73 -13.75 -11.06
C GLU A 45 5.06 -12.89 -10.00
N ALA A 46 3.75 -13.07 -9.77
CA ALA A 46 3.01 -12.38 -8.72
C ALA A 46 3.58 -12.67 -7.31
N ILE A 47 4.17 -13.83 -7.13
CA ILE A 47 4.79 -14.28 -5.89
C ILE A 47 6.31 -14.11 -5.94
N LYS A 48 6.96 -14.47 -7.04
CA LYS A 48 8.42 -14.42 -7.17
C LYS A 48 8.97 -12.99 -7.13
N TYR A 49 8.33 -12.04 -7.82
CA TYR A 49 8.80 -10.67 -7.87
C TYR A 49 8.87 -10.00 -6.49
N PRO A 50 7.79 -9.97 -5.68
CA PRO A 50 7.86 -9.36 -4.35
C PRO A 50 8.86 -10.09 -3.43
N ILE A 51 8.97 -11.42 -3.49
CA ILE A 51 9.95 -12.17 -2.70
C ILE A 51 11.37 -11.72 -3.04
N ASN A 52 11.70 -11.63 -4.33
CA ASN A 52 13.01 -11.19 -4.77
C ASN A 52 13.31 -9.75 -4.32
N MET A 53 12.32 -8.86 -4.40
CA MET A 53 12.48 -7.48 -3.97
C MET A 53 12.68 -7.36 -2.46
N LEU A 54 11.93 -8.13 -1.67
CA LEU A 54 12.07 -8.16 -0.21
C LEU A 54 13.44 -8.71 0.22
N LYS A 55 13.97 -9.73 -0.48
CA LYS A 55 15.28 -10.32 -0.18
C LYS A 55 16.46 -9.45 -0.60
N LYS A 56 16.35 -8.75 -1.74
CA LYS A 56 17.48 -8.06 -2.38
C LYS A 56 17.51 -6.56 -2.10
N SER A 57 16.50 -6.00 -1.46
CA SER A 57 16.44 -4.57 -1.18
C SER A 57 15.86 -4.27 0.20
N ASN A 58 16.10 -3.07 0.71
CA ASN A 58 15.50 -2.60 1.97
C ASN A 58 14.07 -2.05 1.77
N ARG A 59 13.30 -2.62 0.85
CA ARG A 59 11.91 -2.23 0.58
C ARG A 59 10.93 -3.09 1.39
N SER A 60 9.73 -2.55 1.59
CA SER A 60 8.62 -3.29 2.18
C SER A 60 7.51 -3.46 1.16
N LEU A 61 6.78 -4.57 1.25
CA LEU A 61 5.61 -4.83 0.42
C LEU A 61 4.37 -4.34 1.15
N ILE A 62 3.56 -3.52 0.47
CA ILE A 62 2.19 -3.22 0.90
C ILE A 62 1.26 -4.13 0.13
N MET A 63 0.43 -4.88 0.84
CA MET A 63 -0.64 -5.65 0.23
C MET A 63 -1.87 -5.70 1.12
N PHE A 64 -3.01 -5.90 0.50
CA PHE A 64 -4.26 -6.16 1.22
C PHE A 64 -4.36 -7.67 1.44
N PRO A 65 -4.50 -8.14 2.68
CA PRO A 65 -4.49 -9.58 2.98
C PRO A 65 -5.58 -10.37 2.24
N SER A 66 -6.73 -9.76 2.05
CA SER A 66 -7.86 -10.33 1.29
C SER A 66 -7.68 -10.28 -0.24
N GLY A 67 -6.63 -9.67 -0.74
CA GLY A 67 -6.45 -9.38 -2.16
C GLY A 67 -7.34 -8.25 -2.69
N SER A 68 -8.18 -7.66 -1.83
CA SER A 68 -9.13 -6.61 -2.17
C SER A 68 -9.29 -5.66 -0.99
N ARG A 69 -9.71 -4.41 -1.25
CA ARG A 69 -10.02 -3.43 -0.19
C ARG A 69 -11.40 -3.66 0.45
N HIS A 70 -12.17 -4.61 -0.06
CA HIS A 70 -13.59 -4.81 0.27
C HIS A 70 -13.87 -6.15 0.95
N SER A 71 -12.87 -7.01 1.12
CA SER A 71 -13.01 -8.30 1.81
C SER A 71 -12.10 -8.30 3.04
N GLN A 72 -12.53 -8.95 4.10
CA GLN A 72 -11.76 -9.12 5.34
C GLN A 72 -11.04 -10.48 5.40
N ASP A 73 -11.35 -11.40 4.49
CA ASP A 73 -10.74 -12.74 4.49
C ASP A 73 -9.26 -12.67 4.11
N VAL A 74 -8.40 -13.15 4.98
CA VAL A 74 -6.96 -13.23 4.73
C VAL A 74 -6.65 -14.39 3.80
N LYS A 75 -6.10 -14.09 2.62
CA LYS A 75 -5.68 -15.10 1.64
C LYS A 75 -4.24 -15.55 1.88
N GLY A 76 -3.95 -16.81 1.58
CA GLY A 76 -2.64 -17.44 1.80
C GLY A 76 -1.43 -16.79 1.13
N GLY A 77 -1.64 -15.94 0.13
CA GLY A 77 -0.54 -15.27 -0.57
C GLY A 77 0.37 -14.42 0.33
N VAL A 78 -0.18 -13.80 1.40
CA VAL A 78 0.60 -13.06 2.39
C VAL A 78 1.57 -13.99 3.12
N ALA A 79 1.05 -15.13 3.59
CA ALA A 79 1.82 -16.14 4.32
C ALA A 79 2.96 -16.69 3.47
N ILE A 80 2.69 -17.06 2.23
CA ILE A 80 3.67 -17.60 1.29
C ILE A 80 4.80 -16.59 1.04
N ILE A 81 4.45 -15.34 0.70
CA ILE A 81 5.44 -14.31 0.42
C ILE A 81 6.30 -14.02 1.65
N ALA A 82 5.68 -13.82 2.81
CA ALA A 82 6.40 -13.49 4.04
C ALA A 82 7.35 -14.62 4.46
N LYS A 83 6.89 -15.87 4.39
CA LYS A 83 7.70 -17.05 4.73
C LYS A 83 8.86 -17.26 3.76
N MET A 84 8.61 -17.17 2.45
CA MET A 84 9.66 -17.34 1.45
C MET A 84 10.67 -16.19 1.46
N ALA A 85 10.23 -14.97 1.75
CA ALA A 85 11.11 -13.82 1.89
C ALA A 85 11.81 -13.74 3.26
N LYS A 86 11.38 -14.52 4.25
CA LYS A 86 11.84 -14.47 5.65
C LYS A 86 11.69 -13.08 6.27
N VAL A 87 10.52 -12.49 6.10
CA VAL A 87 10.18 -11.16 6.64
C VAL A 87 8.99 -11.24 7.59
N ARG A 88 8.94 -10.33 8.54
CA ARG A 88 7.81 -10.17 9.44
C ARG A 88 6.65 -9.47 8.74
N ILE A 89 5.44 -9.75 9.20
CA ILE A 89 4.20 -9.10 8.74
C ILE A 89 3.85 -8.00 9.75
N MET A 90 3.61 -6.78 9.28
CA MET A 90 3.13 -5.69 10.09
C MET A 90 1.69 -5.35 9.71
N PRO A 91 0.69 -5.73 10.51
CA PRO A 91 -0.68 -5.32 10.31
C PRO A 91 -0.83 -3.81 10.45
N VAL A 92 -1.63 -3.21 9.57
CA VAL A 92 -1.94 -1.77 9.63
C VAL A 92 -3.41 -1.58 9.32
N THR A 93 -4.12 -0.93 10.22
CA THR A 93 -5.51 -0.52 10.00
C THR A 93 -5.57 0.94 9.58
N TYR A 94 -6.56 1.26 8.76
CA TYR A 94 -6.83 2.59 8.27
C TYR A 94 -8.27 2.99 8.63
N THR A 95 -8.39 4.07 9.36
CA THR A 95 -9.67 4.70 9.65
C THR A 95 -9.66 6.10 9.05
N GLY A 96 -10.62 6.40 8.19
CA GLY A 96 -10.69 7.70 7.54
C GLY A 96 -11.52 7.65 6.25
N PRO A 97 -11.50 8.76 5.48
CA PRO A 97 -12.32 8.92 4.29
C PRO A 97 -11.96 7.88 3.23
N ARG A 98 -12.97 7.24 2.67
CA ARG A 98 -12.83 6.26 1.57
C ARG A 98 -13.05 6.88 0.20
N ASP A 99 -13.54 8.11 0.16
CA ASP A 99 -13.82 8.86 -1.05
C ASP A 99 -13.20 10.26 -1.03
N LEU A 100 -13.23 10.93 -2.18
CA LEU A 100 -12.72 12.29 -2.31
C LEU A 100 -13.55 13.30 -1.53
N LYS A 101 -14.84 13.03 -1.32
CA LYS A 101 -15.73 13.91 -0.57
C LYS A 101 -15.36 13.94 0.91
N GLY A 102 -15.18 12.77 1.54
CA GLY A 102 -14.70 12.66 2.91
C GLY A 102 -13.33 13.30 3.11
N LEU A 103 -12.42 13.13 2.13
CA LEU A 103 -11.13 13.80 2.14
C LEU A 103 -11.27 15.33 2.07
N ALA A 104 -12.13 15.84 1.21
CA ALA A 104 -12.41 17.28 1.06
C ALA A 104 -13.09 17.87 2.30
N THR A 105 -14.02 17.14 2.92
CA THR A 105 -14.71 17.55 4.15
C THR A 105 -13.82 17.54 5.38
N GLY A 106 -12.61 16.97 5.26
CA GLY A 106 -11.60 17.00 6.33
C GLY A 106 -11.80 15.94 7.40
N GLU A 107 -12.43 14.82 7.03
CA GLU A 107 -12.47 13.66 7.93
C GLU A 107 -11.07 13.30 8.42
N ARG A 108 -10.98 12.91 9.68
CA ARG A 108 -9.72 12.50 10.28
C ARG A 108 -9.19 11.23 9.62
N ILE A 109 -7.89 11.19 9.43
CA ILE A 109 -7.17 10.03 8.91
C ILE A 109 -6.33 9.46 10.05
N ASP A 110 -6.64 8.25 10.46
CA ASP A 110 -5.84 7.51 11.42
C ASP A 110 -5.25 6.26 10.79
N MET A 111 -4.00 6.00 11.10
CA MET A 111 -3.30 4.78 10.71
C MET A 111 -2.70 4.15 11.95
N ASN A 112 -3.21 2.99 12.32
CA ASN A 112 -2.75 2.25 13.49
C ASN A 112 -1.84 1.12 13.01
N PHE A 113 -0.63 1.10 13.54
CA PHE A 113 0.38 0.08 13.26
C PHE A 113 0.36 -0.96 14.37
N GLY A 114 0.14 -2.21 14.00
CA GLY A 114 0.14 -3.34 14.92
C GLY A 114 1.54 -3.83 15.27
N HIS A 115 1.60 -4.88 16.07
CA HIS A 115 2.85 -5.54 16.38
C HIS A 115 3.35 -6.36 15.18
N PRO A 116 4.67 -6.37 14.91
CA PRO A 116 5.23 -7.19 13.87
C PRO A 116 5.06 -8.68 14.18
N ILE A 117 4.30 -9.38 13.34
CA ILE A 117 4.05 -10.82 13.47
C ILE A 117 5.25 -11.57 12.88
N ASP A 118 5.92 -12.36 13.70
CA ASP A 118 6.91 -13.32 13.25
C ASP A 118 6.22 -14.65 12.91
N ILE A 119 6.58 -15.21 11.77
CA ILE A 119 6.04 -16.48 11.27
C ILE A 119 7.15 -17.53 11.07
N SER A 120 8.33 -17.30 11.61
CA SER A 120 9.48 -18.22 11.50
C SER A 120 9.26 -19.54 12.20
N ASP A 121 8.40 -19.56 13.22
CA ASP A 121 8.00 -20.75 14.00
C ASP A 121 7.03 -21.67 13.23
N ILE A 122 6.35 -21.17 12.21
CA ILE A 122 5.39 -21.93 11.41
C ILE A 122 6.13 -22.82 10.41
N LYS A 123 6.33 -24.09 10.78
CA LYS A 123 7.15 -25.05 9.99
C LYS A 123 6.49 -25.47 8.68
N LYS A 124 5.18 -25.72 8.68
CA LYS A 124 4.46 -26.20 7.50
C LYS A 124 4.09 -25.04 6.56
N MET A 125 4.38 -25.20 5.28
CA MET A 125 4.02 -24.21 4.25
C MET A 125 2.50 -24.10 4.04
N ASN A 126 1.74 -25.10 4.46
CA ASN A 126 0.29 -25.19 4.31
C ASN A 126 -0.50 -24.70 5.53
N ASP A 127 0.17 -24.11 6.52
CA ASP A 127 -0.50 -23.58 7.72
C ASP A 127 -0.88 -22.10 7.51
N GLU A 128 -1.53 -21.85 6.37
CA GLU A 128 -2.03 -20.51 5.99
C GLU A 128 -3.09 -20.03 6.99
N GLY A 129 -3.84 -20.97 7.58
CA GLY A 129 -4.84 -20.67 8.59
C GLY A 129 -4.27 -20.05 9.85
N GLU A 130 -3.13 -20.54 10.33
CA GLU A 130 -2.47 -19.99 11.53
C GLU A 130 -1.94 -18.57 11.27
N VAL A 131 -1.36 -18.30 10.09
CA VAL A 131 -0.94 -16.95 9.73
C VAL A 131 -2.13 -16.02 9.62
N ALA A 132 -3.22 -16.49 8.97
CA ALA A 132 -4.45 -15.72 8.84
C ALA A 132 -5.05 -15.40 10.21
N ARG A 133 -5.08 -16.35 11.12
CA ARG A 133 -5.56 -16.17 12.50
C ARG A 133 -4.76 -15.09 13.23
N ARG A 134 -3.44 -15.17 13.22
CA ARG A 134 -2.55 -14.17 13.86
C ARG A 134 -2.74 -12.76 13.28
N ILE A 135 -2.92 -12.65 11.97
CA ILE A 135 -3.20 -11.36 11.32
C ILE A 135 -4.56 -10.83 11.77
N GLN A 136 -5.59 -11.70 11.82
CA GLN A 136 -6.94 -11.30 12.22
C GLN A 136 -6.98 -10.86 13.68
N GLU A 137 -6.37 -11.60 14.58
CA GLU A 137 -6.28 -11.23 16.01
C GLU A 137 -5.66 -9.85 16.20
N GLU A 138 -4.60 -9.54 15.43
CA GLU A 138 -3.97 -8.25 15.51
C GLU A 138 -4.84 -7.13 14.90
N PHE A 139 -5.60 -7.42 13.85
CA PHE A 139 -6.58 -6.47 13.33
C PHE A 139 -7.70 -6.20 14.32
N ASP A 140 -8.25 -7.24 14.94
CA ASP A 140 -9.31 -7.10 15.96
C ASP A 140 -8.83 -6.26 17.17
N ARG A 141 -7.59 -6.46 17.58
CA ARG A 141 -6.95 -5.64 18.62
C ARG A 141 -6.82 -4.17 18.19
N LEU A 142 -6.33 -3.92 16.99
CA LEU A 142 -6.16 -2.57 16.45
C LEU A 142 -7.49 -1.85 16.28
N ASP A 143 -8.53 -2.56 15.84
CA ASP A 143 -9.87 -1.99 15.70
C ASP A 143 -10.49 -1.65 17.06
N ALA A 144 -10.29 -2.48 18.07
CA ALA A 144 -10.72 -2.19 19.44
C ALA A 144 -10.00 -0.95 20.02
N GLU A 145 -8.68 -0.85 19.81
CA GLU A 145 -7.90 0.33 20.21
C GLU A 145 -8.36 1.60 19.47
N ALA A 146 -8.60 1.49 18.16
CA ALA A 146 -9.07 2.61 17.35
C ALA A 146 -10.43 3.11 17.82
N GLN A 147 -11.35 2.21 18.18
CA GLN A 147 -12.66 2.57 18.74
C GLN A 147 -12.55 3.27 20.09
N ALA A 148 -11.61 2.86 20.96
CA ALA A 148 -11.39 3.48 22.25
C ALA A 148 -10.83 4.91 22.14
N ILE A 149 -10.04 5.20 21.10
CA ILE A 149 -9.41 6.51 20.87
C ILE A 149 -10.30 7.46 20.06
N ASN A 150 -11.30 6.92 19.35
CA ASN A 150 -12.06 7.66 18.34
C ASN A 150 -13.11 8.59 18.95
N THR A 151 -12.67 9.77 19.39
CA THR A 151 -13.56 10.92 19.54
C THR A 151 -13.72 11.58 18.18
N PRO A 152 -14.95 11.64 17.61
CA PRO A 152 -15.16 12.27 16.30
C PRO A 152 -14.92 13.78 16.41
N THR A 153 -13.72 14.21 16.10
CA THR A 153 -13.38 15.63 16.01
C THR A 153 -13.86 16.16 14.67
N LYS A 154 -14.95 16.94 14.70
CA LYS A 154 -15.38 17.69 13.50
C LYS A 154 -14.30 18.72 13.17
N PRO A 155 -13.79 18.77 11.95
CA PRO A 155 -12.79 19.76 11.57
C PRO A 155 -13.39 21.17 11.69
N SER A 156 -12.59 22.14 12.15
CA SER A 156 -13.02 23.52 12.28
C SER A 156 -13.39 24.09 10.90
N LEU A 157 -14.31 25.06 10.88
CA LEU A 157 -14.76 25.73 9.66
C LEU A 157 -13.55 26.32 8.88
N LEU A 158 -12.58 26.85 9.59
CA LEU A 158 -11.35 27.41 9.03
C LEU A 158 -10.57 26.36 8.23
N ILE A 159 -10.40 25.15 8.78
CA ILE A 159 -9.70 24.05 8.10
C ILE A 159 -10.44 23.64 6.83
N ARG A 160 -11.78 23.63 6.85
CA ARG A 160 -12.59 23.31 5.67
C ARG A 160 -12.40 24.36 4.57
N LEU A 161 -12.46 25.64 4.91
CA LEU A 161 -12.26 26.74 3.98
C LEU A 161 -10.84 26.73 3.39
N LEU A 162 -9.82 26.51 4.23
CA LEU A 162 -8.43 26.43 3.78
C LEU A 162 -8.22 25.25 2.81
N LYS A 163 -8.85 24.10 3.06
CA LYS A 163 -8.78 22.95 2.15
C LYS A 163 -9.44 23.22 0.81
N ILE A 164 -10.61 23.85 0.78
CA ILE A 164 -11.29 24.25 -0.46
C ILE A 164 -10.41 25.17 -1.30
N LEU A 165 -9.71 26.10 -0.65
CA LEU A 165 -8.79 27.01 -1.33
C LEU A 165 -7.54 26.30 -1.86
N LEU A 166 -7.03 25.30 -1.14
CA LEU A 166 -5.81 24.58 -1.50
C LEU A 166 -6.06 23.47 -2.53
N ILE A 167 -7.27 22.91 -2.65
CA ILE A 167 -7.57 21.84 -3.60
C ILE A 167 -7.18 22.20 -5.05
N PRO A 168 -7.57 23.36 -5.61
CA PRO A 168 -7.19 23.72 -6.98
C PRO A 168 -5.68 23.85 -7.13
N LEU A 169 -4.98 24.38 -6.13
CA LEU A 169 -3.52 24.48 -6.14
C LEU A 169 -2.86 23.11 -6.17
N VAL A 170 -3.34 22.18 -5.34
CA VAL A 170 -2.83 20.79 -5.31
C VAL A 170 -3.09 20.08 -6.65
N LEU A 171 -4.25 20.31 -7.26
CA LEU A 171 -4.56 19.77 -8.59
C LEU A 171 -3.62 20.32 -9.67
N VAL A 172 -3.37 21.62 -9.67
CA VAL A 172 -2.43 22.26 -10.62
C VAL A 172 -1.02 21.70 -10.43
N VAL A 173 -0.52 21.62 -9.20
CA VAL A 173 0.79 21.04 -8.89
C VAL A 173 0.84 19.57 -9.31
N GLY A 174 -0.23 18.81 -9.07
CA GLY A 174 -0.34 17.41 -9.50
C GLY A 174 -0.26 17.26 -11.02
N ILE A 175 -0.98 18.10 -11.77
CA ILE A 175 -0.94 18.11 -13.24
C ILE A 175 0.46 18.48 -13.74
N LEU A 176 1.08 19.52 -13.19
CA LEU A 176 2.43 19.93 -13.56
C LEU A 176 3.45 18.82 -13.25
N THR A 177 3.32 18.14 -12.13
CA THR A 177 4.17 17.00 -11.77
C THR A 177 4.01 15.86 -12.77
N LEU A 178 2.78 15.54 -13.19
CA LEU A 178 2.50 14.52 -14.21
C LEU A 178 3.10 14.92 -15.57
N LEU A 179 2.95 16.17 -15.98
CA LEU A 179 3.53 16.68 -17.22
C LEU A 179 5.06 16.64 -17.19
N PHE A 180 5.67 17.10 -16.11
CA PHE A 180 7.12 17.03 -15.92
C PHE A 180 7.62 15.60 -15.93
N SER A 181 6.94 14.70 -15.22
CA SER A 181 7.23 13.28 -15.20
C SER A 181 7.11 12.64 -16.58
N TYR A 182 6.12 13.05 -17.37
CA TYR A 182 5.95 12.60 -18.74
C TYR A 182 7.11 13.07 -19.63
N LEU A 183 7.47 14.33 -19.57
CA LEU A 183 8.62 14.87 -20.31
C LEU A 183 9.93 14.20 -19.91
N ALA A 184 10.14 13.99 -18.62
CA ALA A 184 11.31 13.28 -18.09
C ALA A 184 11.38 11.83 -18.59
N SER A 185 10.25 11.18 -18.91
CA SER A 185 10.23 9.80 -19.44
C SER A 185 10.85 9.65 -20.82
N PHE A 186 10.98 10.73 -21.58
CA PHE A 186 11.71 10.70 -22.85
C PHE A 186 13.23 10.67 -22.65
N VAL A 187 13.71 11.19 -21.50
CA VAL A 187 15.13 11.28 -21.20
C VAL A 187 15.59 10.11 -20.31
N TRP A 188 14.73 9.65 -19.42
CA TRP A 188 15.07 8.64 -18.41
C TRP A 188 14.08 7.48 -18.38
N ASP A 189 14.58 6.27 -18.63
CA ASP A 189 13.82 5.02 -18.51
C ASP A 189 14.19 4.32 -17.19
N PRO A 190 13.27 4.28 -16.21
CA PRO A 190 13.53 3.67 -14.91
C PRO A 190 13.76 2.16 -14.99
N ASP A 191 13.29 1.49 -16.04
CA ASP A 191 13.46 0.04 -16.22
C ASP A 191 14.86 -0.33 -16.74
N LYS A 192 15.55 0.58 -17.44
CA LYS A 192 16.95 0.38 -17.84
C LYS A 192 17.91 0.34 -16.65
N HIS A 193 17.69 1.17 -15.65
CA HIS A 193 18.52 1.19 -14.45
C HIS A 193 18.20 0.05 -13.46
N ARG A 194 17.07 -0.63 -13.63
CA ARG A 194 16.66 -1.77 -12.80
C ARG A 194 17.32 -3.09 -13.23
N LYS A 195 17.68 -3.23 -14.49
CA LYS A 195 18.30 -4.46 -15.03
C LYS A 195 19.79 -4.55 -14.71
N ASN A 196 20.44 -3.45 -14.33
CA ASN A 196 21.88 -3.38 -14.06
C ASN A 196 22.24 -3.33 -12.57
N LYS A 197 21.31 -3.63 -11.68
CA LYS A 197 21.52 -3.85 -10.26
C LYS A 197 20.90 -5.19 -9.84
#